data_0926f08d799f81ba8803c0a1e0e84e80
#
_entry.id   0926f08d799f81ba8803c0a1e0e84e80
#
_cell.length_a   1.000
_cell.length_b   1.000
_cell.length_c   1.000
_cell.angle_alpha   90.00
_cell.angle_beta   90.00
_cell.angle_gamma   90.00
#
_symmetry.space_group_name_H-M   'P 1'
#
loop_
_entity.id
_entity.type
_entity.pdbx_description
1 polymer ?
#
loop_
_entity_poly.entity_id
_entity_poly.type
_entity_poly.pdbx_seq_one_letter_code
_entity_poly.pdbx_strand_id
1 'polypeptide(L)'
;MVQKQIIRVCQQYQKPVIVATQMLDSMQYSRRPTRAETTDVANAILDGADACMLSGETAIGDHPRRVVEMMRRIAQSTERQYLNSRRQYLDELLGKSRIGAAGNAYLPKPQRLVHGLHPITQAVVEGASRVAAELDARLFVVASKSGVTAIARSKHRGAVPTIGLTDDPATLRQMTLYWGVTPVAVPEEADVNQLLSHVSDWGLQNGRLERGDRIVLVAGIGFGAGGHNMAMVHEV
;
A
#
# COMPACT_ATOMS: atom_id res chain seq x y z
N MET A 1 8.74 -5.90 22.01
CA MET A 1 9.48 -4.71 21.53
C MET A 1 10.32 -4.98 20.30
N VAL A 2 11.00 -6.11 20.18
CA VAL A 2 11.88 -6.46 19.04
C VAL A 2 11.11 -6.52 17.71
N GLN A 3 9.94 -7.14 17.65
CA GLN A 3 9.09 -7.20 16.44
C GLN A 3 8.83 -5.80 15.85
N LYS A 4 8.42 -4.85 16.68
CA LYS A 4 8.16 -3.47 16.24
C LYS A 4 9.40 -2.78 15.67
N GLN A 5 10.57 -3.06 16.24
CA GLN A 5 11.85 -2.54 15.73
C GLN A 5 12.17 -3.14 14.36
N ILE A 6 12.02 -4.46 14.18
CA ILE A 6 12.24 -5.14 12.91
C ILE A 6 11.31 -4.56 11.84
N ILE A 7 10.01 -4.43 12.13
CA ILE A 7 9.05 -3.87 11.17
C ILE A 7 9.46 -2.43 10.79
N ARG A 8 9.84 -1.58 11.75
CA ARG A 8 10.32 -0.21 11.46
C ARG A 8 11.56 -0.20 10.58
N VAL A 9 12.53 -1.06 10.87
CA VAL A 9 13.74 -1.18 10.04
C VAL A 9 13.37 -1.63 8.63
N CYS A 10 12.50 -2.63 8.47
CA CYS A 10 12.01 -3.06 7.16
C CYS A 10 11.29 -1.93 6.40
N GLN A 11 10.51 -1.10 7.11
CA GLN A 11 9.89 0.08 6.52
C GLN A 11 10.93 1.10 6.04
N GLN A 12 11.94 1.41 6.86
CA GLN A 12 13.02 2.34 6.52
C GLN A 12 13.83 1.87 5.31
N TYR A 13 14.09 0.57 5.22
CA TYR A 13 14.84 -0.03 4.10
C TYR A 13 13.95 -0.48 2.94
N GLN A 14 12.66 -0.15 2.98
CA GLN A 14 11.68 -0.53 1.93
C GLN A 14 11.68 -2.03 1.63
N LYS A 15 11.81 -2.85 2.66
CA LYS A 15 11.74 -4.31 2.53
C LYS A 15 10.36 -4.81 2.93
N PRO A 16 9.77 -5.75 2.18
CA PRO A 16 8.58 -6.45 2.64
C PRO A 16 8.87 -7.16 3.96
N VAL A 17 7.90 -7.14 4.86
CA VAL A 17 7.99 -7.84 6.15
C VAL A 17 6.75 -8.68 6.37
N ILE A 18 6.96 -9.95 6.66
CA ILE A 18 5.92 -10.92 6.98
C ILE A 18 6.03 -11.26 8.46
N VAL A 19 4.96 -11.03 9.22
CA VAL A 19 4.87 -11.50 10.60
C VAL A 19 4.33 -12.92 10.57
N ALA A 20 5.09 -13.83 11.19
CA ALA A 20 4.86 -15.27 11.08
C ALA A 20 4.77 -15.92 12.46
N THR A 21 4.13 -17.09 12.51
CA THR A 21 3.96 -18.03 13.62
C THR A 21 3.03 -17.54 14.73
N GLN A 22 2.23 -18.48 15.26
CA GLN A 22 1.32 -18.27 16.39
C GLN A 22 0.34 -17.11 16.23
N MET A 23 -0.09 -16.84 14.99
CA MET A 23 -1.01 -15.72 14.72
C MET A 23 -2.44 -16.04 15.18
N LEU A 24 -2.95 -17.22 14.82
CA LEU A 24 -4.27 -17.73 15.20
C LEU A 24 -4.16 -19.21 15.62
N ASP A 25 -3.12 -19.56 16.38
CA ASP A 25 -2.71 -20.93 16.69
C ASP A 25 -3.83 -21.76 17.32
N SER A 26 -4.62 -21.17 18.21
CA SER A 26 -5.79 -21.83 18.82
C SER A 26 -6.81 -22.30 17.79
N MET A 27 -6.85 -21.67 16.62
CA MET A 27 -7.77 -22.04 15.54
C MET A 27 -7.35 -23.29 14.76
N GLN A 28 -6.25 -23.94 15.12
CA GLN A 28 -5.98 -25.30 14.63
C GLN A 28 -7.14 -26.26 14.99
N TYR A 29 -7.72 -26.10 16.18
CA TYR A 29 -8.79 -26.96 16.69
C TYR A 29 -10.05 -26.15 17.06
N SER A 30 -9.94 -24.85 17.33
CA SER A 30 -11.04 -24.00 17.69
C SER A 30 -11.63 -23.28 16.48
N ARG A 31 -12.95 -23.06 16.50
CA ARG A 31 -13.63 -22.28 15.46
C ARG A 31 -13.48 -20.76 15.63
N ARG A 32 -12.89 -20.29 16.73
CA ARG A 32 -12.69 -18.88 17.04
C ARG A 32 -11.32 -18.67 17.66
N PRO A 33 -10.65 -17.56 17.34
CA PRO A 33 -9.39 -17.22 17.99
C PRO A 33 -9.62 -16.74 19.43
N THR A 34 -8.56 -16.73 20.21
CA THR A 34 -8.51 -16.03 21.49
C THR A 34 -8.49 -14.52 21.28
N ARG A 35 -8.78 -13.75 22.35
CA ARG A 35 -8.66 -12.29 22.32
C ARG A 35 -7.21 -11.84 22.12
N ALA A 36 -6.26 -12.53 22.70
CA ALA A 36 -4.83 -12.25 22.57
C ALA A 36 -4.41 -12.36 21.09
N GLU A 37 -4.71 -13.48 20.44
CA GLU A 37 -4.39 -13.71 19.02
C GLU A 37 -5.02 -12.65 18.11
N THR A 38 -6.29 -12.31 18.34
CA THR A 38 -6.96 -11.25 17.56
C THR A 38 -6.22 -9.91 17.72
N THR A 39 -5.77 -9.59 18.92
CA THR A 39 -5.03 -8.36 19.23
C THR A 39 -3.62 -8.41 18.62
N ASP A 40 -2.96 -9.56 18.63
CA ASP A 40 -1.62 -9.72 18.06
C ASP A 40 -1.62 -9.54 16.54
N VAL A 41 -2.61 -10.12 15.84
CA VAL A 41 -2.82 -9.88 14.40
C VAL A 41 -3.07 -8.39 14.13
N ALA A 42 -3.97 -7.76 14.89
CA ALA A 42 -4.27 -6.33 14.72
C ALA A 42 -3.03 -5.47 14.97
N ASN A 43 -2.23 -5.76 16.00
CA ASN A 43 -0.98 -5.06 16.28
C ASN A 43 0.05 -5.22 15.17
N ALA A 44 0.22 -6.43 14.61
CA ALA A 44 1.13 -6.64 13.50
C ALA A 44 0.79 -5.76 12.30
N ILE A 45 -0.50 -5.61 11.98
CA ILE A 45 -1.00 -4.76 10.90
C ILE A 45 -0.78 -3.27 11.22
N LEU A 46 -1.11 -2.82 12.44
CA LEU A 46 -0.90 -1.44 12.89
C LEU A 46 0.58 -1.05 12.92
N ASP A 47 1.45 -2.00 13.28
CA ASP A 47 2.89 -1.80 13.28
C ASP A 47 3.47 -1.69 11.85
N GLY A 48 2.70 -2.12 10.84
CA GLY A 48 3.05 -1.97 9.43
C GLY A 48 3.63 -3.22 8.78
N ALA A 49 3.26 -4.42 9.23
CA ALA A 49 3.55 -5.65 8.49
C ALA A 49 2.90 -5.60 7.09
N ASP A 50 3.56 -6.15 6.09
CA ASP A 50 3.02 -6.25 4.73
C ASP A 50 2.10 -7.46 4.58
N ALA A 51 2.40 -8.54 5.32
CA ALA A 51 1.60 -9.75 5.37
C ALA A 51 1.69 -10.41 6.76
N CYS A 52 0.68 -11.22 7.08
CA CYS A 52 0.68 -12.15 8.21
C CYS A 52 0.64 -13.57 7.65
N MET A 53 1.47 -14.47 8.21
CA MET A 53 1.54 -15.86 7.78
C MET A 53 0.77 -16.74 8.75
N LEU A 54 -0.03 -17.65 8.21
CA LEU A 54 -0.63 -18.77 8.92
C LEU A 54 0.22 -20.02 8.67
N SER A 55 0.38 -20.86 9.67
CA SER A 55 1.24 -22.06 9.66
C SER A 55 0.41 -23.32 9.92
N GLY A 56 0.48 -23.87 11.13
CA GLY A 56 -0.27 -25.05 11.55
C GLY A 56 -1.78 -24.87 11.40
N GLU A 57 -2.28 -23.67 11.62
CA GLU A 57 -3.69 -23.29 11.53
C GLU A 57 -4.30 -23.65 10.17
N THR A 58 -3.50 -23.61 9.10
CA THR A 58 -3.95 -23.92 7.73
C THR A 58 -3.35 -25.19 7.18
N ALA A 59 -2.18 -25.63 7.69
CA ALA A 59 -1.50 -26.82 7.19
C ALA A 59 -2.05 -28.14 7.76
N ILE A 60 -2.40 -28.13 9.04
CA ILE A 60 -2.87 -29.33 9.78
C ILE A 60 -4.13 -29.09 10.60
N GLY A 61 -4.64 -27.85 10.63
CA GLY A 61 -5.83 -27.49 11.43
C GLY A 61 -7.13 -28.02 10.83
N ASP A 62 -8.14 -28.18 11.69
CA ASP A 62 -9.47 -28.71 11.33
C ASP A 62 -10.30 -27.73 10.47
N HIS A 63 -9.95 -26.42 10.49
CA HIS A 63 -10.78 -25.37 9.90
C HIS A 63 -10.00 -24.38 9.02
N PRO A 64 -9.17 -24.80 8.04
CA PRO A 64 -8.22 -23.93 7.34
C PRO A 64 -8.89 -22.72 6.64
N ARG A 65 -10.01 -22.94 5.96
CA ARG A 65 -10.78 -21.87 5.29
C ARG A 65 -11.25 -20.79 6.27
N ARG A 66 -11.72 -21.22 7.46
CA ARG A 66 -12.24 -20.32 8.49
C ARG A 66 -11.14 -19.49 9.12
N VAL A 67 -9.95 -20.06 9.27
CA VAL A 67 -8.77 -19.35 9.77
C VAL A 67 -8.37 -18.22 8.84
N VAL A 68 -8.28 -18.49 7.53
CA VAL A 68 -7.99 -17.47 6.51
C VAL A 68 -9.06 -16.37 6.50
N GLU A 69 -10.34 -16.74 6.57
CA GLU A 69 -11.42 -15.77 6.66
C GLU A 69 -11.35 -14.91 7.93
N MET A 70 -11.01 -15.50 9.06
CA MET A 70 -10.83 -14.77 10.31
C MET A 70 -9.67 -13.78 10.21
N MET A 71 -8.51 -14.21 9.71
CA MET A 71 -7.36 -13.34 9.44
C MET A 71 -7.77 -12.15 8.57
N ARG A 72 -8.46 -12.42 7.46
CA ARG A 72 -8.98 -11.38 6.56
C ARG A 72 -9.90 -10.38 7.27
N ARG A 73 -10.82 -10.86 8.11
CA ARG A 73 -11.76 -10.01 8.86
C ARG A 73 -11.04 -9.13 9.86
N ILE A 74 -10.07 -9.67 10.59
CA ILE A 74 -9.26 -8.88 11.55
C ILE A 74 -8.48 -7.82 10.77
N ALA A 75 -7.81 -8.20 9.67
CA ALA A 75 -7.04 -7.28 8.85
C ALA A 75 -7.91 -6.12 8.33
N GLN A 76 -9.02 -6.44 7.68
CA GLN A 76 -9.93 -5.41 7.13
C GLN A 76 -10.52 -4.48 8.19
N SER A 77 -10.87 -5.02 9.37
CA SER A 77 -11.39 -4.21 10.48
C SER A 77 -10.32 -3.25 11.01
N THR A 78 -9.10 -3.75 11.20
CA THR A 78 -7.95 -2.99 11.71
C THR A 78 -7.54 -1.89 10.73
N GLU A 79 -7.41 -2.22 9.44
CA GLU A 79 -7.04 -1.27 8.39
C GLU A 79 -8.09 -0.16 8.24
N ARG A 80 -9.36 -0.51 8.27
CA ARG A 80 -10.46 0.45 8.19
C ARG A 80 -10.40 1.46 9.35
N GLN A 81 -10.18 0.97 10.55
CA GLN A 81 -10.05 1.84 11.72
C GLN A 81 -8.80 2.72 11.63
N TYR A 82 -7.66 2.17 11.21
CA TYR A 82 -6.41 2.92 11.01
C TYR A 82 -6.57 4.04 9.99
N LEU A 83 -7.15 3.74 8.82
CA LEU A 83 -7.35 4.71 7.75
C LEU A 83 -8.32 5.82 8.15
N ASN A 84 -9.40 5.49 8.86
CA ASN A 84 -10.37 6.48 9.36
C ASN A 84 -9.71 7.43 10.37
N SER A 85 -8.95 6.90 11.34
CA SER A 85 -8.25 7.71 12.32
C SER A 85 -7.20 8.63 11.68
N ARG A 86 -6.51 8.14 10.65
CA ARG A 86 -5.53 8.91 9.89
C ARG A 86 -6.19 10.02 9.07
N ARG A 87 -7.34 9.73 8.43
CA ARG A 87 -8.11 10.73 7.68
C ARG A 87 -8.59 11.84 8.63
N GLN A 88 -9.20 11.48 9.75
CA GLN A 88 -9.66 12.44 10.75
C GLN A 88 -8.52 13.33 11.26
N TYR A 89 -7.36 12.76 11.57
CA TYR A 89 -6.18 13.52 11.99
C TYR A 89 -5.70 14.50 10.91
N LEU A 90 -5.70 14.11 9.63
CA LEU A 90 -5.33 14.98 8.51
C LEU A 90 -6.37 16.10 8.32
N ASP A 91 -7.65 15.79 8.40
CA ASP A 91 -8.73 16.79 8.31
C ASP A 91 -8.64 17.83 9.44
N GLU A 92 -8.32 17.40 10.66
CA GLU A 92 -8.08 18.31 11.80
C GLU A 92 -6.86 19.20 11.56
N LEU A 93 -5.76 18.66 11.03
CA LEU A 93 -4.56 19.42 10.69
C LEU A 93 -4.83 20.44 9.58
N LEU A 94 -5.51 20.03 8.53
CA LEU A 94 -5.85 20.89 7.38
C LEU A 94 -6.92 21.92 7.77
N GLY A 95 -7.90 21.54 8.60
CA GLY A 95 -8.90 22.44 9.15
C GLY A 95 -8.31 23.54 10.04
N LYS A 96 -7.27 23.23 10.80
CA LYS A 96 -6.50 24.20 11.59
C LYS A 96 -5.60 25.10 10.73
N SER A 97 -5.16 24.61 9.56
CA SER A 97 -4.29 25.36 8.63
C SER A 97 -5.04 26.42 7.79
N ARG A 98 -6.38 26.37 7.75
CA ARG A 98 -7.19 27.41 7.08
C ARG A 98 -7.34 28.71 7.87
N ILE A 99 -6.90 28.73 9.12
CA ILE A 99 -6.92 29.93 9.97
C ILE A 99 -5.48 30.35 10.25
N GLY A 100 -4.90 31.17 9.37
CA GLY A 100 -3.65 31.90 9.62
C GLY A 100 -2.43 31.31 8.96
N ALA A 101 -2.00 31.99 7.92
CA ALA A 101 -0.66 31.86 7.35
C ALA A 101 0.38 32.26 8.39
N ALA A 102 0.91 31.34 9.16
CA ALA A 102 2.23 31.44 9.79
C ALA A 102 2.56 30.14 10.50
N GLY A 103 3.61 29.52 10.09
CA GLY A 103 4.27 28.48 10.84
C GLY A 103 4.24 27.11 10.12
N ASN A 104 5.42 26.72 9.67
CA ASN A 104 5.77 25.36 9.34
C ASN A 104 5.27 24.42 10.45
N ALA A 105 4.01 24.03 10.43
CA ALA A 105 3.53 22.95 11.21
C ALA A 105 4.39 21.74 10.86
N TYR A 106 5.13 21.27 11.80
CA TYR A 106 6.06 20.17 11.76
C TYR A 106 5.30 18.90 11.30
N LEU A 107 5.08 18.77 10.01
CA LEU A 107 4.92 17.45 9.46
C LEU A 107 6.24 16.75 9.80
N PRO A 108 6.22 15.60 10.49
CA PRO A 108 7.45 14.88 10.72
C PRO A 108 8.14 14.76 9.37
N LYS A 109 9.35 15.34 9.27
CA LYS A 109 10.13 15.24 8.02
C LYS A 109 10.11 13.79 7.65
N PRO A 110 9.69 13.44 6.42
CA PRO A 110 9.74 12.04 6.00
C PRO A 110 11.17 11.59 6.30
N GLN A 111 11.29 10.58 7.16
CA GLN A 111 12.60 10.03 7.49
C GLN A 111 13.21 9.67 6.14
N ARG A 112 14.37 10.27 5.81
CA ARG A 112 15.08 9.97 4.57
C ARG A 112 15.17 8.45 4.48
N LEU A 113 14.38 7.87 3.60
CA LEU A 113 14.41 6.44 3.35
C LEU A 113 15.79 6.14 2.77
N VAL A 114 16.66 5.60 3.61
CA VAL A 114 18.00 5.23 3.25
C VAL A 114 17.91 3.89 2.55
N HIS A 115 18.28 3.85 1.31
CA HIS A 115 18.54 2.76 0.37
C HIS A 115 17.51 2.46 -0.72
N GLY A 116 17.95 2.68 -1.95
CA GLY A 116 17.42 2.09 -3.17
C GLY A 116 16.44 2.94 -3.97
N LEU A 117 15.83 3.97 -3.39
CA LEU A 117 14.97 4.88 -4.13
C LEU A 117 15.66 6.21 -4.38
N HIS A 118 15.65 6.68 -5.63
CA HIS A 118 16.20 8.00 -5.96
C HIS A 118 15.40 9.10 -5.24
N PRO A 119 16.05 10.14 -4.66
CA PRO A 119 15.36 11.19 -3.89
C PRO A 119 14.25 11.91 -4.68
N ILE A 120 14.42 12.09 -5.98
CA ILE A 120 13.39 12.67 -6.86
C ILE A 120 12.17 11.76 -6.88
N THR A 121 12.34 10.46 -7.08
CA THR A 121 11.22 9.49 -7.09
C THR A 121 10.48 9.48 -5.76
N GLN A 122 11.20 9.56 -4.64
CA GLN A 122 10.59 9.66 -3.32
C GLN A 122 9.71 10.92 -3.21
N ALA A 123 10.26 12.08 -3.58
CA ALA A 123 9.54 13.35 -3.52
C ALA A 123 8.29 13.35 -4.42
N VAL A 124 8.40 12.76 -5.61
CA VAL A 124 7.28 12.63 -6.56
C VAL A 124 6.19 11.71 -5.99
N VAL A 125 6.54 10.55 -5.44
CA VAL A 125 5.57 9.62 -4.81
C VAL A 125 4.87 10.28 -3.61
N GLU A 126 5.61 11.01 -2.78
CA GLU A 126 5.04 11.73 -1.64
C GLU A 126 4.09 12.83 -2.08
N GLY A 127 4.50 13.67 -3.04
CA GLY A 127 3.68 14.74 -3.61
C GLY A 127 2.42 14.18 -4.29
N ALA A 128 2.59 13.19 -5.15
CA ALA A 128 1.48 12.52 -5.84
C ALA A 128 0.50 11.86 -4.85
N SER A 129 1.00 11.31 -3.72
CA SER A 129 0.15 10.72 -2.69
C SER A 129 -0.75 11.76 -2.01
N ARG A 130 -0.26 12.99 -1.83
CA ARG A 130 -1.05 14.11 -1.31
C ARG A 130 -2.10 14.56 -2.33
N VAL A 131 -1.68 14.73 -3.59
CA VAL A 131 -2.60 15.07 -4.68
C VAL A 131 -3.72 14.06 -4.79
N ALA A 132 -3.41 12.76 -4.72
CA ALA A 132 -4.41 11.70 -4.76
C ALA A 132 -5.41 11.77 -3.60
N ALA A 133 -4.94 12.12 -2.40
CA ALA A 133 -5.81 12.29 -1.23
C ALA A 133 -6.69 13.54 -1.32
N GLU A 134 -6.14 14.68 -1.79
CA GLU A 134 -6.86 15.94 -1.92
C GLU A 134 -7.93 15.91 -3.03
N LEU A 135 -7.68 15.15 -4.09
CA LEU A 135 -8.61 14.99 -5.21
C LEU A 135 -9.59 13.83 -5.02
N ASP A 136 -9.58 13.15 -3.87
CA ASP A 136 -10.34 11.91 -3.64
C ASP A 136 -10.15 10.90 -4.79
N ALA A 137 -8.89 10.77 -5.28
CA ALA A 137 -8.60 9.88 -6.39
C ALA A 137 -8.99 8.43 -6.06
N ARG A 138 -9.61 7.75 -7.01
CA ARG A 138 -10.09 6.39 -6.84
C ARG A 138 -8.96 5.37 -6.80
N LEU A 139 -7.90 5.63 -7.60
CA LEU A 139 -6.72 4.77 -7.67
C LEU A 139 -5.44 5.61 -7.71
N PHE A 140 -4.40 5.09 -7.08
CA PHE A 140 -3.02 5.52 -7.26
C PHE A 140 -2.30 4.49 -8.14
N VAL A 141 -1.68 4.92 -9.21
CA VAL A 141 -1.05 4.04 -10.19
C VAL A 141 0.45 4.27 -10.19
N VAL A 142 1.22 3.21 -10.14
CA VAL A 142 2.69 3.25 -10.23
C VAL A 142 3.14 2.35 -11.37
N ALA A 143 3.78 2.92 -12.37
CA ALA A 143 4.45 2.14 -13.41
C ALA A 143 5.90 1.90 -12.99
N SER A 144 6.31 0.65 -12.75
CA SER A 144 7.63 0.33 -12.21
C SER A 144 8.15 -1.01 -12.70
N LYS A 145 9.24 -1.00 -13.48
CA LYS A 145 9.89 -2.21 -13.99
C LYS A 145 10.48 -3.08 -12.88
N SER A 146 11.05 -2.46 -11.83
CA SER A 146 11.71 -3.16 -10.71
C SER A 146 10.85 -3.29 -9.44
N GLY A 147 9.64 -2.72 -9.42
CA GLY A 147 8.78 -2.71 -8.25
C GLY A 147 9.21 -1.76 -7.11
N VAL A 148 10.37 -1.10 -7.22
CA VAL A 148 10.92 -0.24 -6.15
C VAL A 148 10.01 0.94 -5.83
N THR A 149 9.40 1.56 -6.83
CA THR A 149 8.44 2.66 -6.60
C THR A 149 7.14 2.15 -6.01
N ALA A 150 6.70 0.96 -6.40
CA ALA A 150 5.49 0.34 -5.85
C ALA A 150 5.64 0.00 -4.36
N ILE A 151 6.79 -0.56 -3.95
CA ILE A 151 7.04 -0.80 -2.53
C ILE A 151 7.19 0.52 -1.74
N ALA A 152 7.83 1.54 -2.31
CA ALA A 152 7.91 2.85 -1.68
C ALA A 152 6.51 3.40 -1.42
N ARG A 153 5.61 3.36 -2.41
CA ARG A 153 4.21 3.76 -2.24
C ARG A 153 3.48 2.91 -1.21
N SER A 154 3.70 1.59 -1.21
CA SER A 154 3.15 0.67 -0.21
C SER A 154 3.53 1.08 1.22
N LYS A 155 4.79 1.44 1.45
CA LYS A 155 5.27 1.85 2.78
C LYS A 155 4.69 3.16 3.28
N HIS A 156 4.15 4.01 2.41
CA HIS A 156 3.38 5.20 2.82
C HIS A 156 2.04 4.88 3.50
N ARG A 157 1.52 3.65 3.34
CA ARG A 157 0.24 3.23 3.94
C ARG A 157 -0.91 4.22 3.66
N GLY A 158 -0.97 4.73 2.43
CA GLY A 158 -2.01 5.68 2.02
C GLY A 158 -3.38 5.03 1.88
N ALA A 159 -4.45 5.82 2.03
CA ALA A 159 -5.83 5.35 1.93
C ALA A 159 -6.26 4.99 0.49
N VAL A 160 -5.64 5.63 -0.51
CA VAL A 160 -5.96 5.38 -1.92
C VAL A 160 -5.34 4.07 -2.37
N PRO A 161 -6.14 3.10 -2.87
CA PRO A 161 -5.65 1.82 -3.37
C PRO A 161 -4.61 2.00 -4.46
N THR A 162 -3.59 1.16 -4.48
CA THR A 162 -2.48 1.29 -5.41
C THR A 162 -2.48 0.17 -6.45
N ILE A 163 -2.38 0.54 -7.72
CA ILE A 163 -2.12 -0.38 -8.84
C ILE A 163 -0.64 -0.29 -9.20
N GLY A 164 0.04 -1.43 -9.19
CA GLY A 164 1.43 -1.54 -9.64
C GLY A 164 1.49 -2.10 -11.05
N LEU A 165 1.88 -1.29 -12.02
CA LEU A 165 2.02 -1.69 -13.42
C LEU A 165 3.46 -2.14 -13.70
N THR A 166 3.62 -3.27 -14.36
CA THR A 166 4.93 -3.78 -14.81
C THR A 166 4.78 -4.71 -16.01
N ASP A 167 5.79 -4.72 -16.86
CA ASP A 167 5.99 -5.68 -17.96
C ASP A 167 6.81 -6.91 -17.51
N ASP A 168 7.45 -6.84 -16.32
CA ASP A 168 8.29 -7.93 -15.81
C ASP A 168 7.49 -8.92 -14.95
N PRO A 169 7.43 -10.22 -15.35
CA PRO A 169 6.69 -11.24 -14.61
C PRO A 169 7.24 -11.52 -13.20
N ALA A 170 8.52 -11.30 -12.95
CA ALA A 170 9.11 -11.49 -11.62
C ALA A 170 8.67 -10.37 -10.68
N THR A 171 8.75 -9.13 -11.13
CA THR A 171 8.25 -7.94 -10.41
C THR A 171 6.75 -8.02 -10.16
N LEU A 172 5.97 -8.49 -11.14
CA LEU A 172 4.53 -8.71 -10.97
C LEU A 172 4.25 -9.62 -9.77
N ARG A 173 4.96 -10.76 -9.67
CA ARG A 173 4.83 -11.67 -8.53
C ARG A 173 5.31 -11.04 -7.22
N GLN A 174 6.40 -10.30 -7.22
CA GLN A 174 6.91 -9.63 -6.01
C GLN A 174 5.92 -8.60 -5.46
N MET A 175 5.27 -7.82 -6.32
CA MET A 175 4.29 -6.81 -5.91
C MET A 175 3.07 -7.39 -5.18
N THR A 176 2.76 -8.69 -5.35
CA THR A 176 1.68 -9.34 -4.59
C THR A 176 1.93 -9.37 -3.08
N LEU A 177 3.20 -9.24 -2.65
CA LEU A 177 3.59 -9.17 -1.24
C LEU A 177 3.55 -7.74 -0.68
N TYR A 178 3.35 -6.73 -1.51
CA TYR A 178 3.38 -5.33 -1.07
C TYR A 178 2.00 -4.92 -0.58
N TRP A 179 1.94 -4.44 0.65
CA TRP A 179 0.68 -4.00 1.23
C TRP A 179 -0.04 -2.96 0.37
N GLY A 180 -1.32 -3.18 0.11
CA GLY A 180 -2.18 -2.25 -0.61
C GLY A 180 -1.86 -2.09 -2.10
N VAL A 181 -1.00 -2.92 -2.67
CA VAL A 181 -0.66 -2.93 -4.10
C VAL A 181 -1.36 -4.08 -4.80
N THR A 182 -2.09 -3.78 -5.85
CA THR A 182 -2.61 -4.77 -6.80
C THR A 182 -1.76 -4.73 -8.06
N PRO A 183 -0.98 -5.77 -8.35
CA PRO A 183 -0.15 -5.81 -9.55
C PRO A 183 -1.00 -6.08 -10.81
N VAL A 184 -0.69 -5.36 -11.87
CA VAL A 184 -1.31 -5.52 -13.19
C VAL A 184 -0.21 -5.54 -14.25
N ALA A 185 -0.26 -6.56 -15.12
CA ALA A 185 0.67 -6.68 -16.23
C ALA A 185 0.32 -5.68 -17.32
N VAL A 186 1.35 -5.09 -17.93
CA VAL A 186 1.21 -4.19 -19.08
C VAL A 186 2.09 -4.68 -20.24
N PRO A 187 1.79 -4.28 -21.50
CA PRO A 187 2.66 -4.55 -22.62
C PRO A 187 4.07 -3.96 -22.42
N GLU A 188 5.06 -4.61 -22.99
CA GLU A 188 6.42 -4.11 -23.03
C GLU A 188 6.46 -2.77 -23.77
N GLU A 189 7.28 -1.83 -23.28
CA GLU A 189 7.47 -0.49 -23.86
C GLU A 189 6.20 0.39 -23.98
N ALA A 190 5.17 0.13 -23.17
CA ALA A 190 3.97 0.96 -23.18
C ALA A 190 4.29 2.41 -22.81
N ASP A 191 3.82 3.35 -23.61
CA ASP A 191 3.89 4.78 -23.27
C ASP A 191 2.87 5.18 -22.19
N VAL A 192 2.95 6.42 -21.71
CA VAL A 192 2.10 6.91 -20.62
C VAL A 192 0.61 6.87 -20.98
N ASN A 193 0.24 7.18 -22.23
CA ASN A 193 -1.14 7.16 -22.67
C ASN A 193 -1.68 5.73 -22.74
N GLN A 194 -0.85 4.81 -23.22
CA GLN A 194 -1.18 3.38 -23.23
C GLN A 194 -1.35 2.83 -21.81
N LEU A 195 -0.49 3.24 -20.86
CA LEU A 195 -0.63 2.87 -19.44
C LEU A 195 -1.93 3.39 -18.84
N LEU A 196 -2.29 4.66 -19.11
CA LEU A 196 -3.54 5.25 -18.64
C LEU A 196 -4.76 4.54 -19.21
N SER A 197 -4.78 4.30 -20.55
CA SER A 197 -5.86 3.55 -21.20
C SER A 197 -5.99 2.15 -20.61
N HIS A 198 -4.87 1.43 -20.47
CA HIS A 198 -4.86 0.06 -19.94
C HIS A 198 -5.42 0.00 -18.51
N VAL A 199 -5.03 0.93 -17.64
CA VAL A 199 -5.53 0.99 -16.25
C VAL A 199 -7.00 1.39 -16.21
N SER A 200 -7.42 2.34 -17.04
CA SER A 200 -8.82 2.78 -17.11
C SER A 200 -9.72 1.63 -17.54
N ASP A 201 -9.35 0.93 -18.63
CA ASP A 201 -10.08 -0.24 -19.12
C ASP A 201 -10.12 -1.37 -18.08
N TRP A 202 -8.97 -1.68 -17.47
CA TRP A 202 -8.90 -2.68 -16.41
C TRP A 202 -9.78 -2.31 -15.21
N GLY A 203 -9.75 -1.05 -14.80
CA GLY A 203 -10.53 -0.55 -13.68
C GLY A 203 -12.03 -0.59 -13.92
N LEU A 204 -12.48 -0.19 -15.10
CA LEU A 204 -13.88 -0.24 -15.52
C LEU A 204 -14.39 -1.69 -15.60
N GLN A 205 -13.61 -2.59 -16.24
CA GLN A 205 -13.97 -4.00 -16.38
C GLN A 205 -14.05 -4.74 -15.04
N ASN A 206 -13.23 -4.35 -14.06
CA ASN A 206 -13.18 -4.98 -12.73
C ASN A 206 -14.05 -4.25 -11.68
N GLY A 207 -14.84 -3.25 -12.06
CA GLY A 207 -15.68 -2.47 -11.15
C GLY A 207 -14.87 -1.71 -10.09
N ARG A 208 -13.65 -1.31 -10.44
CA ARG A 208 -12.76 -0.52 -9.58
C ARG A 208 -12.81 0.96 -9.91
N LEU A 209 -13.23 1.30 -11.11
CA LEU A 209 -13.40 2.66 -11.62
C LEU A 209 -14.77 2.82 -12.25
N GLU A 210 -15.25 4.04 -12.23
CA GLU A 210 -16.42 4.52 -12.94
C GLU A 210 -16.01 5.75 -13.79
N ARG A 211 -16.82 6.12 -14.77
CA ARG A 211 -16.58 7.34 -15.56
C ARG A 211 -16.64 8.58 -14.67
N GLY A 212 -15.68 9.46 -14.80
CA GLY A 212 -15.52 10.63 -13.95
C GLY A 212 -14.65 10.39 -12.70
N ASP A 213 -14.23 9.14 -12.43
CA ASP A 213 -13.25 8.85 -11.40
C ASP A 213 -11.88 9.39 -11.77
N ARG A 214 -11.11 9.80 -10.75
CA ARG A 214 -9.74 10.28 -10.92
C ARG A 214 -8.74 9.24 -10.53
N ILE A 215 -7.67 9.14 -11.33
CA ILE A 215 -6.50 8.34 -11.04
C ILE A 215 -5.26 9.23 -11.01
N VAL A 216 -4.30 8.89 -10.16
CA VAL A 216 -3.01 9.57 -10.09
C VAL A 216 -1.92 8.58 -10.49
N LEU A 217 -1.26 8.84 -11.61
CA LEU A 217 -0.19 8.02 -12.15
C LEU A 217 1.18 8.60 -11.76
N VAL A 218 2.08 7.74 -11.27
CA VAL A 218 3.51 8.01 -11.13
C VAL A 218 4.27 7.11 -12.09
N ALA A 219 5.03 7.74 -12.99
CA ALA A 219 5.81 7.06 -14.01
C ALA A 219 7.15 7.76 -14.26
N GLY A 220 8.06 7.10 -14.99
CA GLY A 220 9.24 7.71 -15.60
C GLY A 220 8.94 8.22 -17.01
N ILE A 221 9.82 9.07 -17.54
CA ILE A 221 9.82 9.41 -18.96
C ILE A 221 10.43 8.25 -19.73
N GLY A 222 9.62 7.25 -20.04
CA GLY A 222 10.03 5.98 -20.66
C GLY A 222 10.24 4.85 -19.64
N PHE A 223 9.79 3.65 -19.99
CA PHE A 223 9.82 2.44 -19.14
C PHE A 223 11.23 1.93 -18.81
N GLY A 224 12.30 2.53 -19.33
CA GLY A 224 13.68 2.05 -19.18
C GLY A 224 14.71 3.06 -18.68
N ALA A 225 14.39 4.34 -18.61
CA ALA A 225 15.36 5.37 -18.25
C ALA A 225 15.14 5.90 -16.83
N GLY A 226 15.96 5.46 -15.95
CA GLY A 226 16.43 6.08 -14.73
C GLY A 226 15.52 7.06 -13.97
N GLY A 227 14.48 6.56 -13.28
CA GLY A 227 13.81 7.29 -12.22
C GLY A 227 12.40 7.78 -12.56
N HIS A 228 11.48 7.58 -11.63
CA HIS A 228 10.12 8.09 -11.69
C HIS A 228 10.11 9.56 -11.30
N ASN A 229 9.98 10.43 -12.27
CA ASN A 229 10.07 11.89 -12.11
C ASN A 229 8.80 12.64 -12.55
N MET A 230 7.72 11.91 -12.86
CA MET A 230 6.46 12.48 -13.32
C MET A 230 5.30 11.97 -12.49
N ALA A 231 4.40 12.88 -12.13
CA ALA A 231 3.08 12.57 -11.60
C ALA A 231 2.02 13.22 -12.50
N MET A 232 0.97 12.43 -12.82
CA MET A 232 -0.13 12.89 -13.69
C MET A 232 -1.46 12.54 -13.04
N VAL A 233 -2.42 13.46 -13.15
CA VAL A 233 -3.82 13.21 -12.81
C VAL A 233 -4.59 12.96 -14.10
N HIS A 234 -5.42 11.93 -14.11
CA HIS A 234 -6.27 11.58 -15.24
C HIS A 234 -7.69 11.31 -14.76
N GLU A 235 -8.68 11.80 -15.48
CA GLU A 235 -10.10 11.54 -15.26
C GLU A 235 -10.58 10.51 -16.29
N VAL A 236 -11.21 9.43 -15.83
CA VAL A 236 -11.62 8.24 -16.62
C VAL A 236 -12.90 8.48 -17.39
#